data_2774bf22ca9ce5b7bcb03e8af84b1a64
#
_entry.id   2774bf22ca9ce5b7bcb03e8af84b1a64
#
_cell.length_a   1.000
_cell.length_b   1.000
_cell.length_c   1.000
_cell.angle_alpha   90.00
_cell.angle_beta   90.00
_cell.angle_gamma   90.00
#
_symmetry.space_group_name_H-M   'P 1'
#
loop_
_entity.id
_entity.type
_entity.pdbx_description
1 polymer ?
#
loop_
_entity_poly.entity_id
_entity_poly.type
_entity_poly.pdbx_seq_one_letter_code
_entity_poly.pdbx_strand_id
1 'polypeptide(L)'
;MPLNAEAPPAVTADRLKETARNARIMIVAGEASGDLHGADLAREILARDPSCELFGIAGEKMRAAGVRAIVEMEDIHGLGLSELTSTIGRTVGAFRALRRIIRREKPALVILIDYAEFNLILSGTARRNGVPVLYYITPQVWAWRRGRIDKLVDRADRLAVVLPFEAELFHRAGDRVSFVGHPLLDRIAVDHSRDDTLKRHGFPPRARIVSILPGSRRAEVRYLLEPMVSAARIIARDHNLEIALALAPTLTQAELAEVGRTDLTGIKIVENDTYNIVAASELALVASGTATLETALLGCPEVIAYKVSPLTYILGRMLVTGVDFIGMPNILAGRQIVPELIQRDVTVEKLVRAAEPL
;
A
#
# COMPACT_ATOMS: atom_id res chain seq x y z
N MET A 1 -2.59 -3.80 -47.02
CA MET A 1 -1.96 -2.49 -46.74
C MET A 1 -1.67 -2.39 -45.27
N PRO A 2 -0.41 -2.34 -44.81
CA PRO A 2 -0.09 -2.14 -43.42
C PRO A 2 -0.15 -0.65 -43.10
N LEU A 3 -0.95 -0.28 -42.09
CA LEU A 3 -0.98 1.08 -41.55
C LEU A 3 0.28 1.27 -40.69
N ASN A 4 1.27 1.93 -41.25
CA ASN A 4 2.38 2.52 -40.53
C ASN A 4 1.83 3.62 -39.61
N ALA A 5 1.63 3.32 -38.33
CA ALA A 5 1.45 4.33 -37.28
C ALA A 5 2.87 4.78 -36.87
N GLU A 6 3.33 5.88 -37.38
CA GLU A 6 4.53 6.58 -36.91
C GLU A 6 4.38 6.86 -35.40
N ALA A 7 5.41 6.54 -34.63
CA ALA A 7 5.49 6.90 -33.24
C ALA A 7 5.48 8.44 -33.11
N PRO A 8 4.71 9.02 -32.19
CA PRO A 8 4.70 10.47 -32.00
C PRO A 8 6.10 10.97 -31.64
N PRO A 9 6.51 12.15 -32.13
CA PRO A 9 7.85 12.68 -31.93
C PRO A 9 8.14 12.84 -30.42
N ALA A 10 9.37 12.51 -30.02
CA ALA A 10 9.86 12.67 -28.68
C ALA A 10 9.72 14.14 -28.25
N VAL A 11 9.05 14.34 -27.09
CA VAL A 11 8.87 15.67 -26.50
C VAL A 11 10.25 16.16 -26.05
N THR A 12 10.77 17.24 -26.67
CA THR A 12 12.06 17.83 -26.31
C THR A 12 11.97 18.57 -24.96
N ALA A 13 13.08 18.61 -24.21
CA ALA A 13 13.17 19.25 -22.90
C ALA A 13 12.72 20.74 -22.89
N ASP A 14 12.86 21.45 -23.99
CA ASP A 14 12.44 22.85 -24.10
C ASP A 14 10.91 23.00 -24.24
N ARG A 15 10.24 22.07 -24.90
CA ARG A 15 8.77 22.02 -24.92
C ARG A 15 8.18 21.70 -23.55
N LEU A 16 8.91 20.95 -22.74
CA LEU A 16 8.51 20.68 -21.34
C LEU A 16 8.58 21.93 -20.47
N LYS A 17 9.54 22.83 -20.70
CA LYS A 17 9.69 24.08 -19.94
C LYS A 17 8.64 25.13 -20.27
N GLU A 18 8.18 25.19 -21.52
CA GLU A 18 7.19 26.18 -21.97
C GLU A 18 5.75 25.78 -21.56
N THR A 19 5.48 24.47 -21.46
CA THR A 19 4.18 23.92 -21.03
C THR A 19 4.03 23.86 -19.52
N ALA A 20 5.07 24.12 -18.74
CA ALA A 20 5.09 23.92 -17.30
C ALA A 20 4.35 25.01 -16.51
N ARG A 21 4.24 26.23 -17.02
CA ARG A 21 3.51 27.30 -16.31
C ARG A 21 2.00 27.03 -16.36
N ASN A 22 1.39 26.84 -15.17
CA ASN A 22 -0.02 26.51 -14.97
C ASN A 22 -0.41 25.11 -15.51
N ALA A 23 0.49 24.13 -15.42
CA ALA A 23 0.20 22.77 -15.85
C ALA A 23 -0.96 22.17 -15.04
N ARG A 24 -1.96 21.62 -15.73
CA ARG A 24 -3.07 20.90 -15.10
C ARG A 24 -2.75 19.42 -15.10
N ILE A 25 -2.53 18.85 -13.92
CA ILE A 25 -2.11 17.46 -13.71
C ILE A 25 -3.23 16.69 -13.02
N MET A 26 -3.67 15.60 -13.65
CA MET A 26 -4.63 14.70 -13.06
C MET A 26 -3.91 13.62 -12.25
N ILE A 27 -4.26 13.45 -10.97
CA ILE A 27 -3.72 12.38 -10.10
C ILE A 27 -4.88 11.48 -9.68
N VAL A 28 -4.68 10.17 -9.82
CA VAL A 28 -5.72 9.17 -9.51
C VAL A 28 -5.17 8.14 -8.54
N ALA A 29 -5.67 8.17 -7.31
CA ALA A 29 -5.45 7.18 -6.27
C ALA A 29 -6.77 6.55 -5.85
N GLY A 30 -6.81 5.23 -5.74
CA GLY A 30 -8.04 4.52 -5.41
C GLY A 30 -8.01 3.80 -4.07
N GLU A 31 -6.94 3.90 -3.29
CA GLU A 31 -6.76 3.24 -2.00
C GLU A 31 -6.02 4.16 -1.01
N ALA A 32 -6.16 3.88 0.29
CA ALA A 32 -5.55 4.70 1.34
C ALA A 32 -4.02 4.82 1.23
N SER A 33 -3.34 3.76 0.79
CA SER A 33 -1.90 3.79 0.48
C SER A 33 -1.59 4.69 -0.71
N GLY A 34 -2.41 4.62 -1.76
CA GLY A 34 -2.29 5.49 -2.92
C GLY A 34 -2.54 6.96 -2.60
N ASP A 35 -3.53 7.26 -1.73
CA ASP A 35 -3.79 8.61 -1.24
C ASP A 35 -2.60 9.18 -0.47
N LEU A 36 -1.98 8.34 0.35
CA LEU A 36 -0.79 8.70 1.11
C LEU A 36 0.38 9.07 0.21
N HIS A 37 0.73 8.19 -0.74
CA HIS A 37 1.83 8.41 -1.68
C HIS A 37 1.52 9.53 -2.67
N GLY A 38 0.25 9.67 -3.07
CA GLY A 38 -0.22 10.78 -3.90
C GLY A 38 -0.11 12.13 -3.21
N ALA A 39 -0.34 12.18 -1.90
CA ALA A 39 -0.17 13.39 -1.12
C ALA A 39 1.30 13.84 -1.04
N ASP A 40 2.23 12.89 -0.82
CA ASP A 40 3.66 13.21 -0.80
C ASP A 40 4.12 13.71 -2.18
N LEU A 41 3.72 13.02 -3.24
CA LEU A 41 4.02 13.45 -4.61
C LEU A 41 3.43 14.83 -4.94
N ALA A 42 2.20 15.09 -4.50
CA ALA A 42 1.55 16.39 -4.71
C ALA A 42 2.29 17.54 -4.03
N ARG A 43 2.74 17.34 -2.77
CA ARG A 43 3.56 18.33 -2.05
C ARG A 43 4.85 18.64 -2.81
N GLU A 44 5.54 17.60 -3.30
CA GLU A 44 6.77 17.76 -4.06
C GLU A 44 6.58 18.46 -5.41
N ILE A 45 5.48 18.19 -6.11
CA ILE A 45 5.12 18.90 -7.34
C ILE A 45 4.88 20.38 -7.04
N LEU A 46 4.02 20.69 -6.06
CA LEU A 46 3.66 22.05 -5.71
C LEU A 46 4.83 22.84 -5.10
N ALA A 47 5.74 22.16 -4.39
CA ALA A 47 6.96 22.81 -3.90
C ALA A 47 7.90 23.25 -5.05
N ARG A 48 7.94 22.50 -6.15
CA ARG A 48 8.76 22.82 -7.34
C ARG A 48 8.08 23.78 -8.29
N ASP A 49 6.77 23.66 -8.43
CA ASP A 49 5.96 24.54 -9.27
C ASP A 49 4.59 24.81 -8.61
N PRO A 50 4.49 25.88 -7.79
CA PRO A 50 3.24 26.27 -7.14
C PRO A 50 2.12 26.67 -8.12
N SER A 51 2.43 26.88 -9.40
CA SER A 51 1.43 27.24 -10.40
C SER A 51 0.67 26.04 -10.97
N CYS A 52 1.08 24.79 -10.65
CA CYS A 52 0.39 23.60 -11.08
C CYS A 52 -0.99 23.46 -10.43
N GLU A 53 -2.00 23.13 -11.24
CA GLU A 53 -3.32 22.70 -10.76
C GLU A 53 -3.35 21.17 -10.65
N LEU A 54 -3.40 20.64 -9.43
CA LEU A 54 -3.52 19.21 -9.18
C LEU A 54 -4.98 18.84 -8.93
N PHE A 55 -5.50 17.82 -9.62
CA PHE A 55 -6.89 17.39 -9.45
C PHE A 55 -7.08 15.91 -9.83
N GLY A 56 -8.15 15.29 -9.37
CA GLY A 56 -8.45 13.91 -9.76
C GLY A 56 -9.30 13.13 -8.77
N ILE A 57 -8.95 11.86 -8.52
CA ILE A 57 -9.50 11.08 -7.40
C ILE A 57 -8.52 11.19 -6.24
N ALA A 58 -9.00 11.76 -5.14
CA ALA A 58 -8.17 12.08 -3.99
C ALA A 58 -8.91 11.74 -2.68
N GLY A 59 -8.18 11.16 -1.74
CA GLY A 59 -8.61 11.02 -0.37
C GLY A 59 -8.25 12.27 0.47
N GLU A 60 -8.44 12.16 1.77
CA GLU A 60 -8.22 13.26 2.71
C GLU A 60 -6.78 13.80 2.66
N LYS A 61 -5.78 12.91 2.55
CA LYS A 61 -4.36 13.31 2.57
C LYS A 61 -3.95 14.06 1.31
N MET A 62 -4.39 13.62 0.14
CA MET A 62 -4.15 14.34 -1.11
C MET A 62 -4.87 15.69 -1.14
N ARG A 63 -6.12 15.77 -0.62
CA ARG A 63 -6.84 17.04 -0.51
C ARG A 63 -6.10 18.01 0.40
N ALA A 64 -5.62 17.54 1.55
CA ALA A 64 -4.79 18.34 2.46
C ALA A 64 -3.44 18.78 1.83
N ALA A 65 -2.94 18.03 0.84
CA ALA A 65 -1.75 18.36 0.07
C ALA A 65 -2.02 19.28 -1.14
N GLY A 66 -3.25 19.79 -1.31
CA GLY A 66 -3.60 20.74 -2.38
C GLY A 66 -4.18 20.11 -3.64
N VAL A 67 -4.51 18.83 -3.65
CA VAL A 67 -5.19 18.17 -4.78
C VAL A 67 -6.68 18.43 -4.71
N ARG A 68 -7.25 19.02 -5.75
CA ARG A 68 -8.69 19.23 -5.87
C ARG A 68 -9.40 17.92 -6.26
N ALA A 69 -10.18 17.35 -5.36
CA ALA A 69 -10.96 16.16 -5.66
C ALA A 69 -12.07 16.49 -6.69
N ILE A 70 -12.07 15.78 -7.80
CA ILE A 70 -13.18 15.68 -8.74
C ILE A 70 -14.15 14.59 -8.26
N VAL A 71 -13.57 13.56 -7.67
CA VAL A 71 -14.27 12.46 -6.99
C VAL A 71 -13.50 12.21 -5.70
N GLU A 72 -14.22 12.13 -4.60
CA GLU A 72 -13.62 11.73 -3.34
C GLU A 72 -13.37 10.21 -3.34
N MET A 73 -12.19 9.80 -2.87
CA MET A 73 -11.82 8.39 -2.85
C MET A 73 -12.81 7.57 -2.00
N GLU A 74 -13.29 8.16 -0.92
CA GLU A 74 -14.26 7.58 0.01
C GLU A 74 -15.59 7.22 -0.67
N ASP A 75 -15.99 7.98 -1.69
CA ASP A 75 -17.22 7.72 -2.44
C ASP A 75 -17.17 6.44 -3.30
N ILE A 76 -15.98 6.01 -3.70
CA ILE A 76 -15.81 4.82 -4.54
C ILE A 76 -15.42 3.57 -3.74
N HIS A 77 -15.18 3.70 -2.43
CA HIS A 77 -14.92 2.61 -1.50
C HIS A 77 -16.13 2.42 -0.57
N GLY A 78 -17.04 1.53 -0.93
CA GLY A 78 -18.14 1.14 -0.04
C GLY A 78 -17.68 0.14 1.03
N LEU A 79 -17.99 0.42 2.29
CA LEU A 79 -17.74 -0.47 3.43
C LEU A 79 -18.96 -1.40 3.65
N GLY A 80 -19.10 -2.46 2.84
CA GLY A 80 -20.12 -3.49 3.14
C GLY A 80 -20.69 -4.23 1.94
N LEU A 81 -21.17 -5.47 2.18
CA LEU A 81 -21.81 -6.32 1.17
C LEU A 81 -23.12 -5.75 0.62
N SER A 82 -23.84 -4.93 1.41
CA SER A 82 -25.09 -4.25 1.00
C SER A 82 -24.87 -3.06 0.07
N GLU A 83 -23.63 -2.56 -0.06
CA GLU A 83 -23.28 -1.37 -0.85
C GLU A 83 -22.60 -1.70 -2.20
N LEU A 84 -22.43 -2.99 -2.53
CA LEU A 84 -21.73 -3.41 -3.75
C LEU A 84 -22.33 -2.78 -5.03
N THR A 85 -23.64 -2.73 -5.13
CA THR A 85 -24.32 -2.17 -6.31
C THR A 85 -24.19 -0.65 -6.40
N SER A 86 -24.25 0.05 -5.27
CA SER A 86 -24.06 1.50 -5.21
C SER A 86 -22.61 1.89 -5.48
N THR A 87 -21.64 1.12 -5.01
CA THR A 87 -20.22 1.31 -5.24
C THR A 87 -19.85 1.14 -6.72
N ILE A 88 -20.41 0.14 -7.41
CA ILE A 88 -20.21 -0.03 -8.86
C ILE A 88 -20.75 1.20 -9.62
N GLY A 89 -21.93 1.67 -9.29
CA GLY A 89 -22.52 2.86 -9.91
C GLY A 89 -21.64 4.11 -9.73
N ARG A 90 -21.14 4.33 -8.52
CA ARG A 90 -20.23 5.45 -8.19
C ARG A 90 -18.90 5.34 -8.93
N THR A 91 -18.28 4.16 -8.94
CA THR A 91 -17.04 3.90 -9.68
C THR A 91 -17.19 4.15 -11.19
N VAL A 92 -18.31 3.71 -11.79
CA VAL A 92 -18.61 3.99 -13.19
C VAL A 92 -18.85 5.49 -13.43
N GLY A 93 -19.51 6.16 -12.49
CA GLY A 93 -19.69 7.62 -12.50
C GLY A 93 -18.37 8.37 -12.46
N ALA A 94 -17.49 8.00 -11.54
CA ALA A 94 -16.13 8.53 -11.43
C ALA A 94 -15.33 8.33 -12.74
N PHE A 95 -15.36 7.13 -13.28
CA PHE A 95 -14.70 6.83 -14.55
C PHE A 95 -15.20 7.70 -15.69
N ARG A 96 -16.52 7.87 -15.81
CA ARG A 96 -17.14 8.73 -16.85
C ARG A 96 -16.75 10.18 -16.68
N ALA A 97 -16.66 10.69 -15.45
CA ALA A 97 -16.26 12.06 -15.15
C ALA A 97 -14.80 12.31 -15.58
N LEU A 98 -13.85 11.47 -15.13
CA LEU A 98 -12.45 11.61 -15.49
C LEU A 98 -12.21 11.43 -17.00
N ARG A 99 -12.89 10.45 -17.61
CA ARG A 99 -12.83 10.25 -19.07
C ARG A 99 -13.31 11.48 -19.85
N ARG A 100 -14.36 12.18 -19.36
CA ARG A 100 -14.84 13.43 -19.98
C ARG A 100 -13.80 14.52 -19.89
N ILE A 101 -13.16 14.67 -18.72
CA ILE A 101 -12.10 15.66 -18.50
C ILE A 101 -10.91 15.38 -19.43
N ILE A 102 -10.39 14.14 -19.47
CA ILE A 102 -9.29 13.76 -20.35
C ILE A 102 -9.60 14.11 -21.81
N ARG A 103 -10.83 13.87 -22.27
CA ARG A 103 -11.22 14.14 -23.66
C ARG A 103 -11.38 15.61 -23.99
N ARG A 104 -11.94 16.39 -23.07
CA ARG A 104 -12.31 17.79 -23.33
C ARG A 104 -11.20 18.77 -22.94
N GLU A 105 -10.56 18.51 -21.81
CA GLU A 105 -9.65 19.47 -21.19
C GLU A 105 -8.18 19.10 -21.42
N LYS A 106 -7.90 17.84 -21.80
CA LYS A 106 -6.56 17.32 -22.13
C LYS A 106 -5.51 17.77 -21.11
N PRO A 107 -5.54 17.27 -19.85
CA PRO A 107 -4.54 17.64 -18.87
C PRO A 107 -3.12 17.39 -19.40
N ALA A 108 -2.15 18.16 -18.91
CA ALA A 108 -0.76 18.07 -19.33
C ALA A 108 -0.15 16.69 -18.98
N LEU A 109 -0.65 16.07 -17.90
CA LEU A 109 -0.21 14.75 -17.43
C LEU A 109 -1.33 14.06 -16.66
N VAL A 110 -1.41 12.75 -16.80
CA VAL A 110 -2.20 11.86 -15.93
C VAL A 110 -1.24 11.00 -15.12
N ILE A 111 -1.26 11.13 -13.79
CA ILE A 111 -0.50 10.31 -12.86
C ILE A 111 -1.45 9.28 -12.26
N LEU A 112 -1.10 8.01 -12.39
CA LEU A 112 -1.89 6.88 -11.94
C LEU A 112 -1.13 6.15 -10.83
N ILE A 113 -1.76 6.02 -9.65
CA ILE A 113 -1.16 5.39 -8.47
C ILE A 113 -1.92 4.11 -8.18
N ASP A 114 -1.24 2.95 -8.29
CA ASP A 114 -1.81 1.62 -8.06
C ASP A 114 -3.21 1.45 -8.73
N TYR A 115 -4.24 1.02 -8.01
CA TYR A 115 -5.66 0.92 -8.41
C TYR A 115 -5.85 0.22 -9.77
N ALA A 116 -5.42 -1.01 -9.82
CA ALA A 116 -5.09 -1.80 -11.01
C ALA A 116 -6.09 -1.70 -12.18
N GLU A 117 -7.38 -2.07 -11.96
CA GLU A 117 -8.35 -2.16 -13.07
C GLU A 117 -8.76 -0.79 -13.58
N PHE A 118 -9.09 0.10 -12.66
CA PHE A 118 -9.56 1.44 -12.97
C PHE A 118 -8.51 2.23 -13.74
N ASN A 119 -7.29 2.27 -13.19
CA ASN A 119 -6.18 3.00 -13.77
C ASN A 119 -5.74 2.42 -15.12
N LEU A 120 -5.75 1.09 -15.26
CA LEU A 120 -5.42 0.46 -16.54
C LEU A 120 -6.42 0.83 -17.65
N ILE A 121 -7.72 0.95 -17.32
CA ILE A 121 -8.72 1.37 -18.32
C ILE A 121 -8.59 2.86 -18.61
N LEU A 122 -8.35 3.68 -17.59
CA LEU A 122 -8.20 5.13 -17.72
C LEU A 122 -6.97 5.51 -18.54
N SER A 123 -5.83 4.81 -18.34
CA SER A 123 -4.60 5.01 -19.13
C SER A 123 -4.85 4.83 -20.62
N GLY A 124 -5.63 3.84 -21.01
CA GLY A 124 -6.03 3.65 -22.40
C GLY A 124 -6.91 4.79 -22.96
N THR A 125 -7.65 5.50 -22.10
CA THR A 125 -8.37 6.71 -22.50
C THR A 125 -7.40 7.88 -22.69
N ALA A 126 -6.49 8.11 -21.76
CA ALA A 126 -5.48 9.16 -21.84
C ALA A 126 -4.65 9.02 -23.13
N ARG A 127 -4.08 7.84 -23.36
CA ARG A 127 -3.28 7.54 -24.54
C ARG A 127 -4.02 7.84 -25.86
N ARG A 128 -5.27 7.37 -26.01
CA ARG A 128 -6.08 7.62 -27.22
C ARG A 128 -6.40 9.09 -27.47
N ASN A 129 -6.28 9.93 -26.46
CA ASN A 129 -6.50 11.37 -26.58
C ASN A 129 -5.19 12.17 -26.58
N GLY A 130 -4.03 11.50 -26.68
CA GLY A 130 -2.71 12.13 -26.73
C GLY A 130 -2.30 12.79 -25.42
N VAL A 131 -2.85 12.33 -24.28
CA VAL A 131 -2.49 12.82 -22.94
C VAL A 131 -1.45 11.90 -22.34
N PRO A 132 -0.27 12.41 -21.94
CA PRO A 132 0.79 11.62 -21.35
C PRO A 132 0.35 10.92 -20.04
N VAL A 133 0.89 9.72 -19.82
CA VAL A 133 0.58 8.89 -18.65
C VAL A 133 1.86 8.53 -17.91
N LEU A 134 1.91 8.87 -16.61
CA LEU A 134 2.87 8.35 -15.65
C LEU A 134 2.17 7.35 -14.73
N TYR A 135 2.62 6.11 -14.71
CA TYR A 135 2.33 5.24 -13.58
C TYR A 135 3.37 5.48 -12.49
N TYR A 136 2.91 5.97 -11.35
CA TYR A 136 3.69 6.06 -10.11
C TYR A 136 3.17 5.00 -9.14
N ILE A 137 4.02 4.01 -8.80
CA ILE A 137 3.66 2.77 -8.12
C ILE A 137 2.73 1.93 -9.00
N THR A 138 3.34 1.04 -9.78
CA THR A 138 2.59 0.14 -10.65
C THR A 138 1.77 -0.87 -9.86
N PRO A 139 0.58 -1.26 -10.34
CA PRO A 139 -0.16 -2.34 -9.69
C PRO A 139 0.69 -3.62 -9.69
N GLN A 140 0.55 -4.42 -8.63
CA GLN A 140 1.29 -5.68 -8.45
C GLN A 140 0.85 -6.78 -9.45
N VAL A 141 0.92 -6.46 -10.75
CA VAL A 141 0.52 -7.38 -11.84
C VAL A 141 1.40 -8.62 -11.93
N TRP A 142 2.57 -8.58 -11.34
CA TRP A 142 3.51 -9.68 -11.24
C TRP A 142 3.01 -10.79 -10.29
N ALA A 143 2.25 -10.44 -9.26
CA ALA A 143 1.67 -11.40 -8.33
C ALA A 143 0.44 -12.09 -8.93
N TRP A 144 -0.32 -11.35 -9.73
CA TRP A 144 -1.56 -11.82 -10.32
C TRP A 144 -1.81 -11.09 -11.65
N ARG A 145 -2.18 -11.86 -12.70
CA ARG A 145 -2.51 -11.31 -14.02
C ARG A 145 -1.31 -10.75 -14.81
N ARG A 146 -0.23 -11.49 -14.88
CA ARG A 146 0.98 -11.15 -15.67
C ARG A 146 0.68 -10.69 -17.11
N GLY A 147 -0.38 -11.17 -17.74
CA GLY A 147 -0.80 -10.71 -19.08
C GLY A 147 -1.21 -9.22 -19.17
N ARG A 148 -1.17 -8.47 -18.06
CA ARG A 148 -1.39 -7.03 -18.04
C ARG A 148 -0.10 -6.21 -18.15
N ILE A 149 1.05 -6.84 -17.98
CA ILE A 149 2.36 -6.17 -18.11
C ILE A 149 2.44 -5.46 -19.45
N ASP A 150 2.14 -6.15 -20.54
CA ASP A 150 2.17 -5.58 -21.87
C ASP A 150 1.23 -4.38 -22.02
N LYS A 151 0.02 -4.46 -21.45
CA LYS A 151 -0.95 -3.36 -21.47
C LYS A 151 -0.48 -2.14 -20.68
N LEU A 152 0.22 -2.33 -19.55
CA LEU A 152 0.82 -1.23 -18.79
C LEU A 152 1.93 -0.57 -19.60
N VAL A 153 2.86 -1.36 -20.15
CA VAL A 153 3.95 -0.89 -21.01
C VAL A 153 3.42 -0.13 -22.22
N ASP A 154 2.37 -0.64 -22.87
CA ASP A 154 1.80 0.00 -24.05
C ASP A 154 1.04 1.28 -23.75
N ARG A 155 0.54 1.48 -22.54
CA ARG A 155 -0.35 2.60 -22.18
C ARG A 155 0.30 3.69 -21.35
N ALA A 156 1.48 3.44 -20.80
CA ALA A 156 2.23 4.42 -20.04
C ALA A 156 3.37 5.03 -20.85
N ASP A 157 3.54 6.33 -20.73
CA ASP A 157 4.70 7.04 -21.27
C ASP A 157 5.89 6.95 -20.33
N ARG A 158 5.63 6.82 -19.02
CA ARG A 158 6.64 6.56 -18.00
C ARG A 158 6.08 5.62 -16.93
N LEU A 159 6.94 4.75 -16.39
CA LEU A 159 6.68 3.84 -15.30
C LEU A 159 7.69 4.12 -14.19
N ALA A 160 7.24 4.68 -13.09
CA ALA A 160 8.03 4.87 -11.88
C ALA A 160 7.72 3.71 -10.91
N VAL A 161 8.60 2.71 -10.91
CA VAL A 161 8.43 1.49 -10.14
C VAL A 161 9.14 1.59 -8.80
N VAL A 162 8.59 0.94 -7.78
CA VAL A 162 9.04 1.06 -6.39
C VAL A 162 9.76 -0.19 -5.85
N LEU A 163 9.67 -1.30 -6.58
CA LEU A 163 10.38 -2.53 -6.22
C LEU A 163 11.49 -2.79 -7.24
N PRO A 164 12.71 -3.19 -6.81
CA PRO A 164 13.86 -3.32 -7.71
C PRO A 164 13.62 -4.26 -8.89
N PHE A 165 12.97 -5.40 -8.67
CA PHE A 165 12.69 -6.40 -9.71
C PHE A 165 11.64 -5.96 -10.74
N GLU A 166 10.84 -4.93 -10.44
CA GLU A 166 9.84 -4.42 -11.36
C GLU A 166 10.48 -3.75 -12.58
N ALA A 167 11.66 -3.15 -12.42
CA ALA A 167 12.39 -2.57 -13.55
C ALA A 167 12.73 -3.63 -14.60
N GLU A 168 13.13 -4.83 -14.17
CA GLU A 168 13.38 -5.96 -15.06
C GLU A 168 12.07 -6.51 -15.64
N LEU A 169 11.01 -6.60 -14.82
CA LEU A 169 9.69 -7.05 -15.26
C LEU A 169 9.13 -6.21 -16.41
N PHE A 170 9.37 -4.91 -16.36
CA PHE A 170 8.92 -3.95 -17.38
C PHE A 170 9.99 -3.63 -18.43
N HIS A 171 11.03 -4.49 -18.62
CA HIS A 171 12.14 -4.26 -19.56
C HIS A 171 11.71 -3.85 -20.97
N ARG A 172 10.55 -4.32 -21.46
CA ARG A 172 9.97 -3.91 -22.75
C ARG A 172 9.65 -2.42 -22.84
N ALA A 173 9.54 -1.73 -21.72
CA ALA A 173 9.37 -0.28 -21.70
C ALA A 173 10.66 0.49 -22.00
N GLY A 174 11.84 -0.16 -21.94
CA GLY A 174 13.13 0.49 -22.16
C GLY A 174 13.34 1.67 -21.24
N ASP A 175 13.78 2.80 -21.77
CA ASP A 175 14.05 4.04 -21.01
C ASP A 175 12.81 4.67 -20.36
N ARG A 176 11.63 4.11 -20.59
CA ARG A 176 10.39 4.60 -19.98
C ARG A 176 10.15 4.05 -18.57
N VAL A 177 10.91 3.06 -18.13
CA VAL A 177 10.84 2.54 -16.77
C VAL A 177 11.99 3.08 -15.92
N SER A 178 11.67 3.50 -14.69
CA SER A 178 12.66 3.96 -13.72
C SER A 178 12.33 3.38 -12.35
N PHE A 179 13.31 2.74 -11.71
CA PHE A 179 13.21 2.40 -10.30
C PHE A 179 13.47 3.67 -9.47
N VAL A 180 12.47 4.11 -8.72
CA VAL A 180 12.50 5.38 -7.97
C VAL A 180 12.67 5.18 -6.45
N GLY A 181 12.78 3.93 -6.00
CA GLY A 181 12.77 3.58 -4.58
C GLY A 181 11.34 3.50 -4.02
N HIS A 182 11.20 2.84 -2.87
CA HIS A 182 9.89 2.71 -2.23
C HIS A 182 9.61 3.94 -1.36
N PRO A 183 8.43 4.61 -1.52
CA PRO A 183 8.10 5.83 -0.76
C PRO A 183 8.06 5.65 0.76
N LEU A 184 7.91 4.41 1.23
CA LEU A 184 7.98 4.12 2.67
C LEU A 184 9.34 4.48 3.27
N LEU A 185 10.44 4.46 2.49
CA LEU A 185 11.77 4.82 2.98
C LEU A 185 11.85 6.27 3.45
N ASP A 186 11.07 7.16 2.83
CA ASP A 186 11.02 8.58 3.21
C ASP A 186 10.10 8.85 4.41
N ARG A 187 9.28 7.85 4.78
CA ARG A 187 8.25 8.00 5.82
C ARG A 187 8.57 7.28 7.11
N ILE A 188 9.32 6.18 7.01
CA ILE A 188 9.72 5.43 8.21
C ILE A 188 10.73 6.26 8.98
N ALA A 189 10.26 6.90 10.03
CA ALA A 189 11.07 7.67 10.96
C ALA A 189 10.86 7.13 12.38
N VAL A 190 11.97 6.89 13.06
CA VAL A 190 12.00 6.58 14.49
C VAL A 190 12.35 7.89 15.19
N ASP A 191 11.34 8.57 15.74
CA ASP A 191 11.49 9.92 16.29
C ASP A 191 11.91 9.89 17.77
N HIS A 192 11.83 8.73 18.41
CA HIS A 192 12.12 8.56 19.83
C HIS A 192 13.14 7.46 20.07
N SER A 193 13.96 7.66 21.09
CA SER A 193 14.82 6.59 21.60
C SER A 193 13.95 5.45 22.15
N ARG A 194 14.54 4.24 22.25
CA ARG A 194 13.85 3.09 22.84
C ARG A 194 13.34 3.40 24.25
N ASP A 195 14.15 4.04 25.08
CA ASP A 195 13.78 4.38 26.46
C ASP A 195 12.65 5.40 26.52
N ASP A 196 12.64 6.40 25.63
CA ASP A 196 11.56 7.39 25.55
C ASP A 196 10.26 6.73 25.06
N THR A 197 10.33 5.82 24.10
CA THR A 197 9.19 5.03 23.62
C THR A 197 8.60 4.18 24.74
N LEU A 198 9.43 3.45 25.47
CA LEU A 198 9.00 2.66 26.63
C LEU A 198 8.27 3.53 27.68
N LYS A 199 8.88 4.66 28.04
CA LYS A 199 8.31 5.59 29.01
C LYS A 199 6.98 6.20 28.55
N ARG A 200 6.90 6.62 27.28
CA ARG A 200 5.70 7.20 26.66
C ARG A 200 4.50 6.26 26.74
N HIS A 201 4.72 4.98 26.48
CA HIS A 201 3.67 3.96 26.50
C HIS A 201 3.54 3.23 27.84
N GLY A 202 4.21 3.75 28.89
CA GLY A 202 4.09 3.23 30.25
C GLY A 202 4.62 1.79 30.43
N PHE A 203 5.61 1.40 29.65
CA PHE A 203 6.35 0.16 29.88
C PHE A 203 7.39 0.33 30.99
N PRO A 204 7.76 -0.75 31.70
CA PRO A 204 8.87 -0.72 32.62
C PRO A 204 10.17 -0.28 31.96
N PRO A 205 11.08 0.40 32.67
CA PRO A 205 12.41 0.72 32.14
C PRO A 205 13.14 -0.54 31.67
N ARG A 206 13.70 -0.49 30.44
CA ARG A 206 14.40 -1.60 29.79
C ARG A 206 13.51 -2.82 29.49
N ALA A 207 12.19 -2.66 29.49
CA ALA A 207 11.29 -3.73 29.07
C ALA A 207 11.65 -4.23 27.67
N ARG A 208 11.62 -5.53 27.49
CA ARG A 208 11.69 -6.17 26.18
C ARG A 208 10.27 -6.36 25.68
N ILE A 209 10.04 -6.13 24.40
CA ILE A 209 8.67 -6.05 23.86
C ILE A 209 8.49 -7.06 22.73
N VAL A 210 7.35 -7.75 22.72
CA VAL A 210 6.77 -8.38 21.53
C VAL A 210 5.61 -7.53 21.03
N SER A 211 5.67 -7.10 19.77
CA SER A 211 4.61 -6.31 19.13
C SER A 211 3.64 -7.17 18.35
N ILE A 212 2.37 -6.78 18.35
CA ILE A 212 1.30 -7.38 17.55
C ILE A 212 0.77 -6.31 16.59
N LEU A 213 0.79 -6.60 15.28
CA LEU A 213 0.20 -5.80 14.22
C LEU A 213 -0.88 -6.64 13.52
N PRO A 214 -2.12 -6.66 14.03
CA PRO A 214 -3.15 -7.62 13.59
C PRO A 214 -3.80 -7.28 12.27
N GLY A 215 -3.39 -6.20 11.63
CA GLY A 215 -3.91 -5.71 10.37
C GLY A 215 -4.64 -4.37 10.48
N SER A 216 -4.99 -3.82 9.32
CA SER A 216 -5.65 -2.53 9.18
C SER A 216 -7.13 -2.63 8.79
N ARG A 217 -7.62 -3.84 8.52
CA ARG A 217 -9.00 -4.12 8.12
C ARG A 217 -9.72 -4.97 9.16
N ARG A 218 -10.99 -4.67 9.44
CA ARG A 218 -11.83 -5.45 10.36
C ARG A 218 -11.81 -6.96 10.07
N ALA A 219 -11.75 -7.34 8.80
CA ALA A 219 -11.68 -8.75 8.40
C ALA A 219 -10.36 -9.43 8.80
N GLU A 220 -9.23 -8.73 8.72
CA GLU A 220 -7.91 -9.22 9.15
C GLU A 220 -7.91 -9.42 10.66
N VAL A 221 -8.28 -8.39 11.41
CA VAL A 221 -8.37 -8.43 12.88
C VAL A 221 -9.22 -9.60 13.36
N ARG A 222 -10.38 -9.84 12.74
CA ARG A 222 -11.27 -10.96 13.10
C ARG A 222 -10.60 -12.32 13.05
N TYR A 223 -9.68 -12.54 12.12
CA TYR A 223 -9.04 -13.83 11.91
C TYR A 223 -7.68 -13.94 12.62
N LEU A 224 -7.00 -12.83 12.87
CA LEU A 224 -5.61 -12.81 13.30
C LEU A 224 -5.41 -12.39 14.75
N LEU A 225 -6.28 -11.53 15.32
CA LEU A 225 -6.05 -10.96 16.64
C LEU A 225 -5.94 -12.03 17.72
N GLU A 226 -6.91 -12.93 17.81
CA GLU A 226 -6.94 -13.96 18.86
C GLU A 226 -5.71 -14.89 18.81
N PRO A 227 -5.36 -15.55 17.67
CA PRO A 227 -4.17 -16.39 17.63
C PRO A 227 -2.87 -15.62 17.88
N MET A 228 -2.76 -14.36 17.42
CA MET A 228 -1.57 -13.55 17.68
C MET A 228 -1.45 -13.15 19.14
N VAL A 229 -2.53 -12.74 19.78
CA VAL A 229 -2.54 -12.39 21.22
C VAL A 229 -2.19 -13.61 22.06
N SER A 230 -2.80 -14.77 21.77
CA SER A 230 -2.53 -16.00 22.49
C SER A 230 -1.08 -16.45 22.33
N ALA A 231 -0.52 -16.35 21.13
CA ALA A 231 0.90 -16.65 20.89
C ALA A 231 1.83 -15.65 21.60
N ALA A 232 1.54 -14.35 21.49
CA ALA A 232 2.31 -13.31 22.16
C ALA A 232 2.34 -13.49 23.68
N ARG A 233 1.26 -13.93 24.30
CA ARG A 233 1.22 -14.23 25.75
C ARG A 233 2.14 -15.38 26.14
N ILE A 234 2.22 -16.43 25.32
CA ILE A 234 3.14 -17.55 25.55
C ILE A 234 4.57 -17.05 25.39
N ILE A 235 4.88 -16.39 24.29
CA ILE A 235 6.21 -15.83 24.01
C ILE A 235 6.64 -14.86 25.12
N ALA A 236 5.75 -13.95 25.51
CA ALA A 236 6.03 -12.96 26.55
C ALA A 236 6.33 -13.61 27.91
N ARG A 237 5.56 -14.62 28.29
CA ARG A 237 5.77 -15.37 29.52
C ARG A 237 7.11 -16.13 29.50
N ASP A 238 7.41 -16.82 28.41
CA ASP A 238 8.55 -17.72 28.32
C ASP A 238 9.89 -16.96 28.17
N HIS A 239 9.86 -15.73 27.63
CA HIS A 239 11.02 -14.88 27.41
C HIS A 239 11.05 -13.59 28.23
N ASN A 240 10.13 -13.41 29.17
CA ASN A 240 9.99 -12.23 30.02
C ASN A 240 9.89 -10.94 29.18
N LEU A 241 8.90 -10.90 28.28
CA LEU A 241 8.60 -9.75 27.41
C LEU A 241 7.29 -9.08 27.85
N GLU A 242 7.16 -7.80 27.55
CA GLU A 242 5.90 -7.08 27.60
C GLU A 242 5.22 -7.15 26.22
N ILE A 243 3.89 -7.01 26.18
CA ILE A 243 3.13 -7.09 24.93
C ILE A 243 2.63 -5.71 24.55
N ALA A 244 2.95 -5.27 23.34
CA ALA A 244 2.39 -4.12 22.69
C ALA A 244 1.48 -4.52 21.52
N LEU A 245 0.33 -3.87 21.37
CA LEU A 245 -0.52 -3.97 20.19
C LEU A 245 -0.54 -2.64 19.47
N ALA A 246 0.09 -2.60 18.31
CA ALA A 246 0.07 -1.41 17.45
C ALA A 246 -1.26 -1.35 16.68
N LEU A 247 -2.09 -0.36 17.03
CA LEU A 247 -3.39 -0.17 16.40
C LEU A 247 -3.24 0.64 15.12
N ALA A 248 -3.72 0.05 14.02
CA ALA A 248 -3.71 0.74 12.72
C ALA A 248 -4.60 2.00 12.77
N PRO A 249 -4.20 3.13 12.15
CA PRO A 249 -4.97 4.39 12.16
C PRO A 249 -6.38 4.27 11.57
N THR A 250 -6.65 3.21 10.82
CA THR A 250 -7.96 2.92 10.21
C THR A 250 -8.95 2.24 11.16
N LEU A 251 -8.52 1.94 12.37
CA LEU A 251 -9.31 1.23 13.38
C LEU A 251 -9.32 2.00 14.69
N THR A 252 -10.42 1.91 15.42
CA THR A 252 -10.54 2.39 16.80
C THR A 252 -10.39 1.24 17.80
N GLN A 253 -10.09 1.56 19.07
CA GLN A 253 -10.06 0.55 20.13
C GLN A 253 -11.43 -0.13 20.31
N ALA A 254 -12.52 0.61 20.12
CA ALA A 254 -13.87 0.04 20.19
C ALA A 254 -14.12 -1.01 19.09
N GLU A 255 -13.69 -0.71 17.86
CA GLU A 255 -13.76 -1.66 16.75
C GLU A 255 -12.86 -2.87 16.96
N LEU A 256 -11.67 -2.67 17.51
CA LEU A 256 -10.76 -3.74 17.86
C LEU A 256 -11.42 -4.71 18.85
N ALA A 257 -12.05 -4.18 19.91
CA ALA A 257 -12.75 -4.97 20.94
C ALA A 257 -13.96 -5.69 20.35
N GLU A 258 -14.78 -5.00 19.54
CA GLU A 258 -15.99 -5.56 18.92
C GLU A 258 -15.65 -6.72 17.95
N VAL A 259 -14.66 -6.49 17.09
CA VAL A 259 -14.33 -7.42 16.00
C VAL A 259 -13.46 -8.57 16.48
N GLY A 260 -12.50 -8.29 17.35
CA GLY A 260 -11.50 -9.26 17.80
C GLY A 260 -12.05 -10.27 18.80
N ARG A 261 -13.03 -9.88 19.64
CA ARG A 261 -13.61 -10.69 20.72
C ARG A 261 -12.55 -11.37 21.60
N THR A 262 -11.42 -10.69 21.79
CA THR A 262 -10.23 -11.23 22.45
C THR A 262 -9.98 -10.41 23.71
N ASP A 263 -9.65 -11.09 24.81
CA ASP A 263 -9.22 -10.43 26.03
C ASP A 263 -7.85 -9.75 25.81
N LEU A 264 -7.80 -8.44 26.00
CA LEU A 264 -6.60 -7.63 25.86
C LEU A 264 -6.02 -7.20 27.22
N THR A 265 -6.46 -7.80 28.31
CA THR A 265 -5.94 -7.50 29.65
C THR A 265 -4.43 -7.73 29.70
N GLY A 266 -3.69 -6.76 30.20
CA GLY A 266 -2.22 -6.78 30.27
C GLY A 266 -1.50 -6.46 28.97
N ILE A 267 -2.22 -6.11 27.88
CA ILE A 267 -1.65 -5.70 26.61
C ILE A 267 -1.73 -4.16 26.49
N LYS A 268 -0.63 -3.52 26.15
CA LYS A 268 -0.62 -2.08 25.91
C LYS A 268 -0.97 -1.77 24.46
N ILE A 269 -2.07 -1.06 24.26
CA ILE A 269 -2.51 -0.61 22.94
C ILE A 269 -1.78 0.68 22.62
N VAL A 270 -1.06 0.69 21.50
CA VAL A 270 -0.28 1.82 21.00
C VAL A 270 -0.97 2.38 19.76
N GLU A 271 -1.39 3.63 19.84
CA GLU A 271 -2.03 4.38 18.75
C GLU A 271 -1.08 5.43 18.18
N ASN A 272 -1.08 5.57 16.86
CA ASN A 272 -0.33 6.61 16.12
C ASN A 272 1.19 6.64 16.39
N ASP A 273 1.76 5.56 16.90
CA ASP A 273 3.19 5.46 17.22
C ASP A 273 3.78 4.09 16.85
N THR A 274 3.28 3.51 15.77
CA THR A 274 3.64 2.15 15.32
C THR A 274 5.13 2.01 15.05
N TYR A 275 5.77 2.98 14.41
CA TYR A 275 7.18 2.87 14.04
C TYR A 275 8.10 2.86 15.26
N ASN A 276 7.86 3.74 16.23
CA ASN A 276 8.65 3.77 17.44
C ASN A 276 8.50 2.48 18.28
N ILE A 277 7.26 1.95 18.44
CA ILE A 277 7.04 0.74 19.22
C ILE A 277 7.60 -0.51 18.52
N VAL A 278 7.48 -0.61 17.20
CA VAL A 278 8.06 -1.71 16.43
C VAL A 278 9.58 -1.66 16.47
N ALA A 279 10.19 -0.48 16.29
CA ALA A 279 11.65 -0.31 16.40
C ALA A 279 12.18 -0.60 17.82
N ALA A 280 11.34 -0.43 18.85
CA ALA A 280 11.69 -0.76 20.23
C ALA A 280 11.44 -2.25 20.58
N SER A 281 10.85 -3.04 19.68
CA SER A 281 10.48 -4.44 19.92
C SER A 281 11.58 -5.41 19.57
N GLU A 282 11.62 -6.53 20.29
CA GLU A 282 12.52 -7.66 20.01
C GLU A 282 11.97 -8.53 18.86
N LEU A 283 10.63 -8.58 18.75
CA LEU A 283 9.90 -9.40 17.80
C LEU A 283 8.56 -8.77 17.48
N ALA A 284 8.06 -8.96 16.25
CA ALA A 284 6.73 -8.58 15.85
C ALA A 284 5.94 -9.76 15.25
N LEU A 285 4.67 -9.90 15.65
CA LEU A 285 3.70 -10.75 14.95
C LEU A 285 2.88 -9.84 14.02
N VAL A 286 2.99 -10.03 12.71
CA VAL A 286 2.54 -9.05 11.72
C VAL A 286 1.55 -9.65 10.73
N ALA A 287 0.39 -9.02 10.55
CA ALA A 287 -0.52 -9.35 9.47
C ALA A 287 0.12 -9.01 8.11
N SER A 288 0.00 -9.90 7.14
CA SER A 288 0.55 -9.69 5.80
C SER A 288 -0.05 -8.45 5.14
N GLY A 289 0.80 -7.57 4.65
CA GLY A 289 0.47 -6.29 4.03
C GLY A 289 1.68 -5.36 4.04
N THR A 290 1.46 -4.07 3.87
CA THR A 290 2.51 -3.03 3.91
C THR A 290 3.30 -3.06 5.23
N ALA A 291 2.63 -3.40 6.35
CA ALA A 291 3.24 -3.46 7.67
C ALA A 291 4.44 -4.44 7.75
N THR A 292 4.46 -5.50 6.93
CA THR A 292 5.61 -6.42 6.90
C THR A 292 6.86 -5.75 6.35
N LEU A 293 6.72 -4.92 5.31
CA LEU A 293 7.84 -4.16 4.80
C LEU A 293 8.28 -3.06 5.78
N GLU A 294 7.34 -2.39 6.43
CA GLU A 294 7.61 -1.39 7.46
C GLU A 294 8.39 -2.00 8.62
N THR A 295 7.94 -3.15 9.13
CA THR A 295 8.61 -3.89 10.22
C THR A 295 10.02 -4.31 9.85
N ALA A 296 10.21 -4.87 8.64
CA ALA A 296 11.53 -5.25 8.15
C ALA A 296 12.48 -4.05 7.99
N LEU A 297 11.98 -2.91 7.49
CA LEU A 297 12.77 -1.68 7.34
C LEU A 297 13.15 -1.06 8.69
N LEU A 298 12.36 -1.28 9.72
CA LEU A 298 12.69 -0.91 11.11
C LEU A 298 13.69 -1.86 11.76
N GLY A 299 14.07 -2.94 11.08
CA GLY A 299 15.03 -3.94 11.60
C GLY A 299 14.46 -4.84 12.69
N CYS A 300 13.15 -4.90 12.87
CA CYS A 300 12.50 -5.78 13.85
C CYS A 300 12.28 -7.17 13.24
N PRO A 301 12.76 -8.25 13.88
CA PRO A 301 12.40 -9.61 13.51
C PRO A 301 10.89 -9.81 13.52
N GLU A 302 10.36 -10.56 12.52
CA GLU A 302 8.91 -10.70 12.43
C GLU A 302 8.47 -12.10 12.03
N VAL A 303 7.26 -12.47 12.47
CA VAL A 303 6.49 -13.62 11.98
C VAL A 303 5.27 -13.08 11.23
N ILE A 304 5.19 -13.39 9.96
CA ILE A 304 4.09 -12.93 9.10
C ILE A 304 2.93 -13.91 9.17
N ALA A 305 1.73 -13.42 9.40
CA ALA A 305 0.52 -14.20 9.38
C ALA A 305 -0.49 -13.68 8.35
N TYR A 306 -1.09 -14.60 7.61
CA TYR A 306 -2.14 -14.29 6.64
C TYR A 306 -3.32 -15.24 6.76
N LYS A 307 -4.49 -14.68 7.06
CA LYS A 307 -5.72 -15.47 7.18
C LYS A 307 -6.92 -14.66 6.70
N VAL A 308 -7.65 -15.24 5.76
CA VAL A 308 -8.89 -14.69 5.20
C VAL A 308 -9.96 -15.78 5.16
N SER A 309 -11.19 -15.43 4.77
CA SER A 309 -12.23 -16.44 4.63
C SER A 309 -11.80 -17.57 3.67
N PRO A 310 -12.23 -18.82 3.90
CA PRO A 310 -11.86 -19.94 3.04
C PRO A 310 -12.20 -19.70 1.56
N LEU A 311 -13.35 -19.10 1.30
CA LEU A 311 -13.80 -18.78 -0.06
C LEU A 311 -12.88 -17.74 -0.72
N THR A 312 -12.55 -16.66 0.01
CA THR A 312 -11.62 -15.62 -0.46
C THR A 312 -10.25 -16.21 -0.75
N TYR A 313 -9.77 -17.12 0.09
CA TYR A 313 -8.48 -17.77 -0.10
C TYR A 313 -8.46 -18.66 -1.34
N ILE A 314 -9.48 -19.50 -1.54
CA ILE A 314 -9.58 -20.36 -2.72
C ILE A 314 -9.59 -19.52 -4.00
N LEU A 315 -10.40 -18.47 -4.05
CA LEU A 315 -10.46 -17.56 -5.19
C LEU A 315 -9.11 -16.83 -5.40
N GLY A 316 -8.47 -16.37 -4.32
CA GLY A 316 -7.15 -15.76 -4.39
C GLY A 316 -6.09 -16.71 -4.94
N ARG A 317 -6.04 -17.95 -4.45
CA ARG A 317 -5.10 -18.99 -4.94
C ARG A 317 -5.27 -19.31 -6.42
N MET A 318 -6.49 -19.23 -6.97
CA MET A 318 -6.73 -19.42 -8.40
C MET A 318 -6.25 -18.25 -9.26
N LEU A 319 -6.19 -17.05 -8.67
CA LEU A 319 -5.81 -15.83 -9.38
C LEU A 319 -4.33 -15.47 -9.23
N VAL A 320 -3.74 -15.81 -8.08
CA VAL A 320 -2.32 -15.53 -7.77
C VAL A 320 -1.49 -16.68 -8.33
N THR A 321 -0.68 -16.40 -9.32
CA THR A 321 0.21 -17.37 -9.97
C THR A 321 1.63 -16.81 -10.04
N GLY A 322 2.61 -17.59 -9.59
CA GLY A 322 4.03 -17.24 -9.74
C GLY A 322 4.60 -16.36 -8.65
N VAL A 323 4.03 -16.41 -7.44
CA VAL A 323 4.59 -15.83 -6.22
C VAL A 323 4.66 -16.93 -5.17
N ASP A 324 5.84 -17.19 -4.66
CA ASP A 324 6.08 -18.23 -3.64
C ASP A 324 5.83 -17.70 -2.23
N PHE A 325 5.84 -16.38 -2.04
CA PHE A 325 5.74 -15.69 -0.76
C PHE A 325 4.59 -14.68 -0.76
N ILE A 326 4.10 -14.32 0.43
CA ILE A 326 3.06 -13.30 0.63
C ILE A 326 3.64 -12.03 1.24
N GLY A 327 4.62 -12.16 2.10
CA GLY A 327 5.26 -11.03 2.78
C GLY A 327 6.27 -10.33 1.87
N MET A 328 6.23 -9.01 1.87
CA MET A 328 7.14 -8.20 1.06
C MET A 328 8.62 -8.46 1.31
N PRO A 329 9.10 -8.69 2.55
CA PRO A 329 10.50 -9.01 2.80
C PRO A 329 10.97 -10.27 2.04
N ASN A 330 10.16 -11.33 2.07
CA ASN A 330 10.48 -12.57 1.37
C ASN A 330 10.40 -12.43 -0.15
N ILE A 331 9.41 -11.69 -0.65
CA ILE A 331 9.27 -11.37 -2.07
C ILE A 331 10.49 -10.61 -2.57
N LEU A 332 10.93 -9.57 -1.85
CA LEU A 332 12.09 -8.76 -2.20
C LEU A 332 13.40 -9.57 -2.13
N ALA A 333 13.51 -10.44 -1.14
CA ALA A 333 14.68 -11.30 -0.98
C ALA A 333 14.73 -12.46 -2.00
N GLY A 334 13.61 -12.76 -2.67
CA GLY A 334 13.48 -13.94 -3.55
C GLY A 334 13.62 -15.27 -2.81
N ARG A 335 13.58 -15.25 -1.48
CA ARG A 335 13.69 -16.41 -0.59
C ARG A 335 13.03 -16.11 0.74
N GLN A 336 12.71 -17.15 1.50
CA GLN A 336 12.20 -16.95 2.86
C GLN A 336 13.32 -16.43 3.78
N ILE A 337 13.19 -15.21 4.26
CA ILE A 337 14.05 -14.59 5.27
C ILE A 337 13.33 -14.40 6.60
N VAL A 338 11.99 -14.35 6.58
CA VAL A 338 11.13 -14.32 7.75
C VAL A 338 10.05 -15.41 7.63
N PRO A 339 9.61 -16.03 8.74
CA PRO A 339 8.55 -17.04 8.71
C PRO A 339 7.23 -16.47 8.21
N GLU A 340 6.52 -17.22 7.33
CA GLU A 340 5.17 -16.92 6.89
C GLU A 340 4.21 -18.05 7.26
N LEU A 341 3.14 -17.71 7.95
CA LEU A 341 2.07 -18.63 8.31
C LEU A 341 0.79 -18.25 7.57
N ILE A 342 0.25 -19.20 6.80
CA ILE A 342 -0.85 -18.94 5.88
C ILE A 342 -2.05 -19.81 6.24
N GLN A 343 -3.22 -19.18 6.41
CA GLN A 343 -4.53 -19.84 6.58
C GLN A 343 -4.56 -20.83 7.75
N ARG A 344 -4.47 -22.14 7.45
CA ARG A 344 -4.53 -23.22 8.45
C ARG A 344 -3.27 -23.29 9.31
N ASP A 345 -2.18 -22.69 8.85
CA ASP A 345 -0.93 -22.62 9.58
C ASP A 345 -0.93 -21.49 10.63
N VAL A 346 -1.88 -20.56 10.56
CA VAL A 346 -2.06 -19.52 11.59
C VAL A 346 -2.71 -20.16 12.81
N THR A 347 -1.90 -20.83 13.62
CA THR A 347 -2.25 -21.39 14.93
C THR A 347 -1.28 -20.87 15.99
N VAL A 348 -1.71 -20.88 17.25
CA VAL A 348 -0.91 -20.40 18.38
C VAL A 348 0.44 -21.14 18.44
N GLU A 349 0.41 -22.47 18.35
CA GLU A 349 1.60 -23.32 18.45
C GLU A 349 2.62 -23.03 17.33
N LYS A 350 2.12 -22.80 16.09
CA LYS A 350 3.00 -22.52 14.96
C LYS A 350 3.54 -21.10 15.00
N LEU A 351 2.77 -20.11 15.49
CA LEU A 351 3.25 -18.75 15.73
C LEU A 351 4.37 -18.74 16.76
N VAL A 352 4.18 -19.42 17.90
CA VAL A 352 5.22 -19.56 18.94
C VAL A 352 6.47 -20.23 18.36
N ARG A 353 6.32 -21.39 17.72
CA ARG A 353 7.45 -22.12 17.12
C ARG A 353 8.21 -21.29 16.07
N ALA A 354 7.50 -20.50 15.27
CA ALA A 354 8.12 -19.65 14.25
C ALA A 354 8.88 -18.47 14.85
N ALA A 355 8.49 -18.03 16.05
CA ALA A 355 9.12 -16.95 16.78
C ALA A 355 10.39 -17.36 17.53
N GLU A 356 10.51 -18.64 17.96
CA GLU A 356 11.63 -19.12 18.75
C GLU A 356 13.04 -18.89 18.17
N PRO A 357 13.26 -18.99 16.82
CA PRO A 357 14.61 -18.77 16.25
C PRO A 357 14.97 -17.30 16.07
N LEU A 358 14.02 -16.38 16.24
CA LEU A 358 14.18 -14.95 15.99
C LEU A 358 14.60 -14.20 17.25
#